data_bfc665463ccccb950d2a4a450f04e095
#
_entry.id   bfc665463ccccb950d2a4a450f04e095
#
_cell.length_a   1.000
_cell.length_b   1.000
_cell.length_c   1.000
_cell.angle_alpha   90.00
_cell.angle_beta   90.00
_cell.angle_gamma   90.00
#
_symmetry.space_group_name_H-M   'P 1'
#
loop_
_entity.id
_entity.type
_entity.pdbx_description
1 polymer ?
#
loop_
_entity_poly.entity_id
_entity_poly.type
_entity_poly.pdbx_seq_one_letter_code
_entity_poly.pdbx_strand_id
1 'polypeptide(L)'
;MNKHLLAIGGVLVAATLALSAQGRGGRGGPPVTLPDGAGKDNVQTLCASCHSLNTIVNSGGYTKEGWRTLISTMIVLPPDVGDTVTTYLATNFPEKPRPPAVLIDGPAKVNFKEWAVPTLGSRPHDPLATPDGGLWYTGQFSNRLGRVDTKTGAVKEFALPTPESGPHGLIADSEGNIWFTANAKGYIGKLNPASGEVTNYQLPETARDPHTPMFDQKGILWFTVQGANLVGRLDPKTKEIKLATSPTPRSLPYGLVISSRGVPFFVDFGVNKIGSIDPESMTITEYPLPNVETRPRRIAITSDDVLWYSDYSRGYLGRFDPKTGKATEWPSPGGPKSQPYGITAANDIIWYSESAVRPNTLVRFDPKTEKFQTWTIPSGGGVVRHMMTTKEGNLVIAESGVNKVALVEIQK
;
A
#
# COMPACT_ATOMS: atom_id res chain seq x y z
N MET A 1 79.98 -12.32 -20.03
CA MET A 1 79.05 -13.45 -20.06
C MET A 1 78.50 -13.64 -18.67
N ASN A 2 77.25 -13.24 -18.44
CA ASN A 2 76.35 -13.74 -17.39
C ASN A 2 75.03 -13.02 -17.55
N LYS A 3 74.06 -13.76 -17.91
CA LYS A 3 72.65 -13.31 -18.08
C LYS A 3 71.95 -13.35 -16.71
N HIS A 4 71.47 -12.23 -16.19
CA HIS A 4 70.54 -12.21 -15.07
C HIS A 4 69.13 -11.97 -15.61
N LEU A 5 68.24 -13.00 -15.49
CA LEU A 5 66.80 -12.85 -15.66
C LEU A 5 66.24 -12.18 -14.40
N LEU A 6 65.60 -11.03 -14.56
CA LEU A 6 64.70 -10.45 -13.55
C LEU A 6 63.29 -10.98 -13.79
N ALA A 7 62.76 -11.73 -12.83
CA ALA A 7 61.38 -12.10 -12.76
C ALA A 7 60.59 -10.97 -12.11
N ILE A 8 59.68 -10.35 -12.88
CA ILE A 8 58.72 -9.36 -12.35
C ILE A 8 57.47 -10.13 -11.87
N GLY A 9 57.35 -10.28 -10.56
CA GLY A 9 56.15 -10.80 -9.93
C GLY A 9 55.04 -9.74 -9.92
N GLY A 10 54.04 -9.93 -10.76
CA GLY A 10 52.86 -9.10 -10.72
C GLY A 10 51.96 -9.48 -9.53
N VAL A 11 51.81 -8.56 -8.58
CA VAL A 11 50.82 -8.68 -7.51
C VAL A 11 49.47 -8.24 -8.09
N LEU A 12 48.55 -9.17 -8.33
CA LEU A 12 47.16 -8.88 -8.61
C LEU A 12 46.48 -8.48 -7.28
N VAL A 13 46.28 -7.19 -7.10
CA VAL A 13 45.36 -6.68 -6.05
C VAL A 13 43.95 -6.85 -6.52
N ALA A 14 43.28 -7.90 -6.03
CA ALA A 14 41.85 -8.07 -6.19
C ALA A 14 41.15 -7.03 -5.31
N ALA A 15 40.74 -5.93 -5.91
CA ALA A 15 39.83 -4.98 -5.26
C ALA A 15 38.45 -5.62 -5.13
N THR A 16 38.13 -6.16 -3.96
CA THR A 16 36.78 -6.54 -3.60
C THR A 16 35.94 -5.27 -3.44
N LEU A 17 35.17 -4.93 -4.47
CA LEU A 17 34.10 -3.96 -4.37
C LEU A 17 33.02 -4.57 -3.45
N ALA A 18 33.06 -4.19 -2.17
CA ALA A 18 31.92 -4.37 -1.29
C ALA A 18 30.81 -3.43 -1.77
N LEU A 19 29.92 -3.92 -2.63
CA LEU A 19 28.64 -3.26 -2.86
C LEU A 19 27.90 -3.31 -1.53
N SER A 20 27.86 -2.18 -0.83
CA SER A 20 26.93 -1.96 0.26
C SER A 20 25.53 -1.99 -0.34
N ALA A 21 24.81 -3.10 -0.18
CA ALA A 21 23.39 -3.20 -0.45
C ALA A 21 22.67 -2.26 0.53
N GLN A 22 22.51 -1.00 0.16
CA GLN A 22 21.57 -0.10 0.82
C GLN A 22 20.18 -0.64 0.50
N GLY A 23 19.59 -1.31 1.49
CA GLY A 23 18.26 -1.91 1.38
C GLY A 23 17.23 -0.91 0.93
N ARG A 24 16.49 -1.28 -0.11
CA ARG A 24 15.35 -0.54 -0.66
C ARG A 24 14.38 -0.17 0.46
N GLY A 25 14.26 1.14 0.73
CA GLY A 25 13.12 1.84 1.29
C GLY A 25 12.27 1.20 2.40
N GLY A 26 12.89 0.59 3.41
CA GLY A 26 12.24 0.34 4.69
C GLY A 26 12.80 1.32 5.70
N ARG A 27 11.95 1.97 6.49
CA ARG A 27 12.39 2.79 7.63
C ARG A 27 13.41 1.97 8.42
N GLY A 28 14.67 2.42 8.47
CA GLY A 28 15.77 1.70 9.07
C GLY A 28 15.52 1.45 10.56
N GLY A 29 15.04 0.26 10.87
CA GLY A 29 15.15 -0.29 12.21
C GLY A 29 16.60 -0.69 12.49
N PRO A 30 16.96 -0.96 13.76
CA PRO A 30 18.28 -1.47 14.12
C PRO A 30 18.62 -2.72 13.30
N PRO A 31 19.90 -2.98 13.03
CA PRO A 31 20.33 -4.18 12.32
C PRO A 31 19.74 -5.43 12.97
N VAL A 32 19.11 -6.26 12.15
CA VAL A 32 18.51 -7.53 12.60
C VAL A 32 19.59 -8.61 12.57
N THR A 33 19.81 -9.25 13.70
CA THR A 33 20.59 -10.49 13.78
C THR A 33 19.63 -11.67 13.66
N LEU A 34 19.84 -12.49 12.63
CA LEU A 34 19.06 -13.73 12.47
C LEU A 34 19.60 -14.80 13.43
N PRO A 35 18.74 -15.70 13.97
CA PRO A 35 19.16 -16.84 14.75
C PRO A 35 20.15 -17.74 14.00
N ASP A 36 21.07 -18.38 14.71
CA ASP A 36 22.01 -19.33 14.09
C ASP A 36 21.29 -20.61 13.66
N GLY A 37 21.78 -21.21 12.58
CA GLY A 37 21.22 -22.46 12.06
C GLY A 37 21.44 -22.65 10.57
N ALA A 38 21.25 -23.87 10.08
CA ALA A 38 21.34 -24.20 8.68
C ALA A 38 20.33 -23.39 7.87
N GLY A 39 20.80 -22.64 6.86
CA GLY A 39 19.99 -21.75 6.02
C GLY A 39 20.04 -20.27 6.40
N LYS A 40 20.66 -19.88 7.53
CA LYS A 40 20.85 -18.48 7.94
C LYS A 40 21.47 -17.64 6.83
N ASP A 41 22.59 -18.09 6.29
CA ASP A 41 23.35 -17.35 5.27
C ASP A 41 22.53 -17.21 3.97
N ASN A 42 21.79 -18.25 3.60
CA ASN A 42 20.90 -18.20 2.44
C ASN A 42 19.80 -17.15 2.65
N VAL A 43 19.15 -17.14 3.82
CA VAL A 43 18.12 -16.13 4.14
C VAL A 43 18.73 -14.73 4.18
N GLN A 44 19.89 -14.57 4.82
CA GLN A 44 20.55 -13.28 4.91
C GLN A 44 20.93 -12.74 3.53
N THR A 45 21.51 -13.57 2.66
CA THR A 45 21.93 -13.15 1.32
C THR A 45 20.74 -12.93 0.38
N LEU A 46 19.83 -13.90 0.28
CA LEU A 46 18.73 -13.85 -0.67
C LEU A 46 17.67 -12.82 -0.31
N CYS A 47 17.26 -12.78 0.96
CA CYS A 47 16.17 -11.88 1.36
C CYS A 47 16.63 -10.43 1.52
N ALA A 48 17.86 -10.17 1.98
CA ALA A 48 18.39 -8.82 2.11
C ALA A 48 18.68 -8.14 0.77
N SER A 49 18.70 -8.90 -0.34
CA SER A 49 18.93 -8.31 -1.68
C SER A 49 17.79 -7.39 -2.15
N CYS A 50 16.58 -7.57 -1.63
CA CYS A 50 15.39 -6.84 -2.08
C CYS A 50 14.76 -5.96 -1.00
N HIS A 51 14.87 -6.34 0.27
CA HIS A 51 14.23 -5.60 1.38
C HIS A 51 14.94 -5.86 2.71
N SER A 52 14.62 -5.07 3.74
CA SER A 52 15.14 -5.26 5.08
C SER A 52 14.68 -6.59 5.69
N LEU A 53 15.58 -7.28 6.39
CA LEU A 53 15.29 -8.49 7.17
C LEU A 53 14.25 -8.23 8.29
N ASN A 54 14.03 -6.99 8.68
CA ASN A 54 12.95 -6.61 9.59
C ASN A 54 11.57 -7.08 9.10
N THR A 55 11.36 -7.21 7.79
CA THR A 55 10.09 -7.72 7.24
C THR A 55 9.86 -9.19 7.60
N ILE A 56 10.91 -9.97 7.77
CA ILE A 56 10.85 -11.38 8.21
C ILE A 56 10.58 -11.43 9.71
N VAL A 57 11.41 -10.76 10.49
CA VAL A 57 11.36 -10.80 11.97
C VAL A 57 10.06 -10.23 12.52
N ASN A 58 9.54 -9.18 11.88
CA ASN A 58 8.27 -8.55 12.25
C ASN A 58 7.06 -9.16 11.51
N SER A 59 7.24 -10.21 10.71
CA SER A 59 6.14 -10.97 10.15
C SER A 59 5.40 -11.75 11.23
N GLY A 60 4.18 -12.18 10.95
CA GLY A 60 3.49 -13.12 11.84
C GLY A 60 4.01 -14.54 11.74
N GLY A 61 5.11 -14.76 11.02
CA GLY A 61 5.60 -16.10 10.66
C GLY A 61 4.62 -16.85 9.75
N TYR A 62 5.05 -18.03 9.32
CA TYR A 62 4.25 -18.94 8.50
C TYR A 62 4.67 -20.40 8.75
N THR A 63 3.83 -21.35 8.38
CA THR A 63 4.21 -22.75 8.25
C THR A 63 5.29 -22.90 7.16
N LYS A 64 5.99 -24.04 7.08
CA LYS A 64 6.99 -24.28 6.01
C LYS A 64 6.37 -24.10 4.63
N GLU A 65 5.17 -24.61 4.41
CA GLU A 65 4.45 -24.45 3.15
C GLU A 65 4.00 -22.99 2.93
N GLY A 66 3.55 -22.30 3.96
CA GLY A 66 3.22 -20.88 3.89
C GLY A 66 4.43 -20.02 3.51
N TRP A 67 5.61 -20.30 4.07
CA TRP A 67 6.85 -19.65 3.65
C TRP A 67 7.20 -19.95 2.19
N ARG A 68 7.04 -21.20 1.75
CA ARG A 68 7.28 -21.59 0.35
C ARG A 68 6.36 -20.82 -0.60
N THR A 69 5.08 -20.81 -0.31
CA THR A 69 4.07 -20.07 -1.10
C THR A 69 4.39 -18.58 -1.14
N LEU A 70 4.72 -17.95 -0.01
CA LEU A 70 5.07 -16.54 0.05
C LEU A 70 6.33 -16.24 -0.78
N ILE A 71 7.39 -17.05 -0.63
CA ILE A 71 8.66 -16.84 -1.35
C ILE A 71 8.46 -16.99 -2.85
N SER A 72 7.63 -17.95 -3.32
CA SER A 72 7.36 -18.14 -4.74
C SER A 72 6.70 -16.93 -5.41
N THR A 73 6.05 -16.05 -4.63
CA THR A 73 5.52 -14.76 -5.15
C THR A 73 6.61 -13.70 -5.34
N MET A 74 7.82 -13.91 -4.83
CA MET A 74 8.92 -12.95 -4.83
C MET A 74 10.09 -13.39 -5.70
N ILE A 75 10.45 -14.67 -5.66
CA ILE A 75 11.63 -15.23 -6.34
C ILE A 75 11.44 -16.71 -6.61
N VAL A 76 12.04 -17.19 -7.70
CA VAL A 76 12.15 -18.62 -7.99
C VAL A 76 13.48 -19.13 -7.43
N LEU A 77 13.43 -20.07 -6.50
CA LEU A 77 14.62 -20.70 -5.90
C LEU A 77 14.81 -22.13 -6.43
N PRO A 78 16.04 -22.60 -6.57
CA PRO A 78 16.31 -24.03 -6.75
C PRO A 78 15.66 -24.83 -5.61
N PRO A 79 15.16 -26.06 -5.88
CA PRO A 79 14.39 -26.84 -4.89
C PRO A 79 15.10 -27.06 -3.55
N ASP A 80 16.40 -27.39 -3.59
CA ASP A 80 17.26 -27.63 -2.41
C ASP A 80 17.46 -26.35 -1.58
N VAL A 81 17.75 -25.23 -2.25
CA VAL A 81 17.86 -23.90 -1.61
C VAL A 81 16.52 -23.49 -1.01
N GLY A 82 15.42 -23.66 -1.78
CA GLY A 82 14.06 -23.37 -1.32
C GLY A 82 13.68 -24.20 -0.10
N ASP A 83 14.02 -25.46 -0.06
CA ASP A 83 13.76 -26.33 1.10
C ASP A 83 14.56 -25.90 2.34
N THR A 84 15.84 -25.59 2.17
CA THR A 84 16.72 -25.10 3.25
C THR A 84 16.21 -23.79 3.83
N VAL A 85 15.90 -22.81 2.96
CA VAL A 85 15.38 -21.50 3.36
C VAL A 85 14.04 -21.62 4.10
N THR A 86 13.10 -22.37 3.56
CA THR A 86 11.76 -22.53 4.16
C THR A 86 11.80 -23.31 5.47
N THR A 87 12.71 -24.29 5.60
CA THR A 87 12.92 -25.00 6.86
C THR A 87 13.49 -24.06 7.94
N TYR A 88 14.52 -23.28 7.60
CA TYR A 88 15.10 -22.30 8.52
C TYR A 88 14.05 -21.27 8.98
N LEU A 89 13.28 -20.73 8.04
CA LEU A 89 12.26 -19.73 8.34
C LEU A 89 11.12 -20.30 9.21
N ALA A 90 10.65 -21.49 8.91
CA ALA A 90 9.59 -22.12 9.70
C ALA A 90 10.05 -22.48 11.13
N THR A 91 11.32 -22.83 11.30
CA THR A 91 11.91 -23.12 12.61
C THR A 91 12.07 -21.87 13.47
N ASN A 92 12.63 -20.81 12.90
CA ASN A 92 13.00 -19.60 13.64
C ASN A 92 11.90 -18.54 13.66
N PHE A 93 11.00 -18.55 12.70
CA PHE A 93 9.86 -17.63 12.54
C PHE A 93 8.58 -18.44 12.24
N PRO A 94 8.16 -19.29 13.19
CA PRO A 94 6.95 -20.10 13.03
C PRO A 94 5.70 -19.21 12.97
N GLU A 95 4.64 -19.74 12.40
CA GLU A 95 3.36 -19.06 12.34
C GLU A 95 2.83 -18.73 13.74
N LYS A 96 2.58 -17.45 13.97
CA LYS A 96 1.93 -16.98 15.20
C LYS A 96 0.42 -17.08 15.04
N PRO A 97 -0.32 -17.45 16.09
CA PRO A 97 -1.77 -17.45 16.05
C PRO A 97 -2.31 -16.09 15.61
N ARG A 98 -3.21 -16.12 14.63
CA ARG A 98 -3.92 -14.92 14.13
C ARG A 98 -5.41 -15.11 14.31
N PRO A 99 -6.18 -14.02 14.44
CA PRO A 99 -7.62 -14.14 14.50
C PRO A 99 -8.15 -14.87 13.24
N PRO A 100 -9.07 -15.83 13.40
CA PRO A 100 -9.73 -16.44 12.25
C PRO A 100 -10.64 -15.42 11.55
N ALA A 101 -10.92 -15.65 10.28
CA ALA A 101 -11.95 -14.92 9.56
C ALA A 101 -13.32 -15.17 10.22
N VAL A 102 -14.07 -14.11 10.47
CA VAL A 102 -15.46 -14.19 10.92
C VAL A 102 -16.34 -13.98 9.70
N LEU A 103 -17.19 -14.98 9.39
CA LEU A 103 -18.08 -14.92 8.25
C LEU A 103 -19.50 -14.56 8.72
N ILE A 104 -20.05 -13.54 8.08
CA ILE A 104 -21.42 -13.05 8.34
C ILE A 104 -22.15 -13.04 7.01
N ASP A 105 -23.20 -13.83 6.92
CA ASP A 105 -24.07 -13.91 5.76
C ASP A 105 -24.95 -12.66 5.61
N GLY A 106 -25.44 -12.43 4.38
CA GLY A 106 -26.33 -11.33 4.10
C GLY A 106 -26.83 -11.30 2.66
N PRO A 107 -27.57 -10.23 2.27
CA PRO A 107 -28.25 -10.18 0.98
C PRO A 107 -27.30 -9.99 -0.21
N ALA A 108 -26.16 -9.32 -0.03
CA ALA A 108 -25.23 -9.08 -1.12
C ALA A 108 -24.42 -10.34 -1.46
N LYS A 109 -24.11 -10.52 -2.74
CA LYS A 109 -23.19 -11.56 -3.22
C LYS A 109 -22.01 -10.89 -3.91
N VAL A 110 -20.84 -11.48 -3.76
CA VAL A 110 -19.61 -11.00 -4.42
C VAL A 110 -18.97 -12.12 -5.22
N ASN A 111 -18.35 -11.75 -6.34
CA ASN A 111 -17.53 -12.65 -7.14
C ASN A 111 -16.14 -12.04 -7.29
N PHE A 112 -15.12 -12.77 -6.85
CA PHE A 112 -13.71 -12.34 -6.96
C PHE A 112 -13.11 -12.83 -8.27
N LYS A 113 -12.54 -11.92 -9.04
CA LYS A 113 -11.68 -12.23 -10.19
C LYS A 113 -10.26 -11.75 -9.85
N GLU A 114 -9.38 -12.69 -9.57
CA GLU A 114 -7.99 -12.40 -9.18
C GLU A 114 -7.02 -12.63 -10.33
N TRP A 115 -6.05 -11.75 -10.48
CA TRP A 115 -4.95 -11.88 -11.44
C TRP A 115 -3.60 -11.80 -10.73
N ALA A 116 -2.72 -12.74 -11.04
CA ALA A 116 -1.32 -12.66 -10.62
C ALA A 116 -0.62 -11.52 -11.34
N VAL A 117 0.17 -10.74 -10.59
CA VAL A 117 1.04 -9.72 -11.15
C VAL A 117 2.28 -10.39 -11.74
N PRO A 118 2.64 -10.13 -13.03
CA PRO A 118 3.70 -10.87 -13.73
C PRO A 118 5.07 -10.75 -13.07
N THR A 119 5.43 -9.52 -12.64
CA THR A 119 6.71 -9.31 -11.97
C THR A 119 6.65 -9.82 -10.54
N LEU A 120 7.46 -10.84 -10.24
CA LEU A 120 7.56 -11.40 -8.89
C LEU A 120 8.07 -10.35 -7.90
N GLY A 121 7.59 -10.41 -6.67
CA GLY A 121 7.94 -9.47 -5.61
C GLY A 121 7.45 -8.04 -5.83
N SER A 122 6.50 -7.85 -6.75
CA SER A 122 5.99 -6.53 -7.11
C SER A 122 5.32 -5.82 -5.94
N ARG A 123 4.70 -6.56 -5.04
CA ARG A 123 3.93 -6.03 -3.91
C ARG A 123 2.92 -4.99 -4.37
N PRO A 124 1.85 -5.39 -5.10
CA PRO A 124 0.80 -4.48 -5.52
C PRO A 124 0.27 -3.70 -4.32
N HIS A 125 0.25 -2.36 -4.41
CA HIS A 125 -0.07 -1.55 -3.23
C HIS A 125 -1.41 -0.85 -3.34
N ASP A 126 -1.56 0.13 -4.21
CA ASP A 126 -2.83 0.82 -4.44
C ASP A 126 -3.41 0.40 -5.81
N PRO A 127 -4.69 0.00 -5.88
CA PRO A 127 -5.41 -0.26 -7.11
C PRO A 127 -6.12 0.99 -7.61
N LEU A 128 -6.45 1.01 -8.92
CA LEU A 128 -7.29 2.05 -9.52
C LEU A 128 -8.13 1.41 -10.64
N ALA A 129 -9.43 1.70 -10.68
CA ALA A 129 -10.27 1.38 -11.82
C ALA A 129 -10.35 2.58 -12.77
N THR A 130 -10.19 2.35 -14.08
CA THR A 130 -10.36 3.36 -15.11
C THR A 130 -11.62 3.11 -15.94
N PRO A 131 -12.24 4.16 -16.55
CA PRO A 131 -13.51 4.02 -17.27
C PRO A 131 -13.46 3.06 -18.47
N ASP A 132 -12.28 2.80 -19.02
CA ASP A 132 -12.05 1.84 -20.10
C ASP A 132 -12.05 0.36 -19.65
N GLY A 133 -12.35 0.10 -18.37
CA GLY A 133 -12.37 -1.23 -17.76
C GLY A 133 -10.99 -1.73 -17.35
N GLY A 134 -9.97 -0.87 -17.35
CA GLY A 134 -8.63 -1.20 -16.84
C GLY A 134 -8.60 -1.22 -15.32
N LEU A 135 -7.94 -2.23 -14.75
CA LEU A 135 -7.53 -2.24 -13.36
C LEU A 135 -6.04 -1.93 -13.31
N TRP A 136 -5.70 -0.76 -12.76
CA TRP A 136 -4.31 -0.35 -12.57
C TRP A 136 -3.83 -0.69 -11.16
N TYR A 137 -2.51 -0.83 -11.00
CA TYR A 137 -1.88 -1.04 -9.71
C TYR A 137 -0.47 -0.44 -9.67
N THR A 138 -0.04 -0.06 -8.48
CA THR A 138 1.36 0.26 -8.21
C THR A 138 2.11 -0.99 -7.81
N GLY A 139 3.17 -1.35 -8.53
CA GLY A 139 4.14 -2.37 -8.15
C GLY A 139 5.23 -1.74 -7.31
N GLN A 140 4.97 -1.56 -6.01
CA GLN A 140 5.78 -0.75 -5.11
C GLN A 140 7.25 -1.18 -5.06
N PHE A 141 7.51 -2.49 -5.03
CA PHE A 141 8.87 -3.03 -4.95
C PHE A 141 9.48 -3.32 -6.32
N SER A 142 8.68 -3.46 -7.36
CA SER A 142 9.16 -3.70 -8.72
C SER A 142 9.43 -2.44 -9.52
N ASN A 143 9.15 -1.26 -8.96
CA ASN A 143 9.31 0.04 -9.63
C ASN A 143 8.52 0.14 -10.94
N ARG A 144 7.24 -0.31 -10.91
CA ARG A 144 6.36 -0.38 -12.07
C ARG A 144 4.96 0.14 -11.75
N LEU A 145 4.26 0.58 -12.78
CA LEU A 145 2.80 0.63 -12.79
C LEU A 145 2.32 -0.51 -13.68
N GLY A 146 1.24 -1.17 -13.27
CA GLY A 146 0.66 -2.25 -14.06
C GLY A 146 -0.81 -1.99 -14.36
N ARG A 147 -1.29 -2.52 -15.51
CA ARG A 147 -2.67 -2.47 -15.94
C ARG A 147 -3.14 -3.86 -16.33
N VAL A 148 -4.21 -4.31 -15.71
CA VAL A 148 -4.94 -5.52 -16.11
C VAL A 148 -6.12 -5.11 -16.97
N ASP A 149 -6.28 -5.73 -18.12
CA ASP A 149 -7.53 -5.71 -18.86
C ASP A 149 -8.49 -6.71 -18.20
N THR A 150 -9.54 -6.23 -17.54
CA THR A 150 -10.43 -7.08 -16.75
C THR A 150 -11.32 -8.01 -17.59
N LYS A 151 -11.37 -7.81 -18.91
CA LYS A 151 -12.12 -8.67 -19.85
C LYS A 151 -11.28 -9.85 -20.32
N THR A 152 -10.01 -9.60 -20.63
CA THR A 152 -9.11 -10.61 -21.20
C THR A 152 -8.15 -11.23 -20.19
N GLY A 153 -7.92 -10.56 -19.06
CA GLY A 153 -6.92 -10.91 -18.06
C GLY A 153 -5.48 -10.54 -18.47
N ALA A 154 -5.30 -9.89 -19.63
CA ALA A 154 -3.98 -9.47 -20.10
C ALA A 154 -3.39 -8.38 -19.19
N VAL A 155 -2.12 -8.53 -18.82
CA VAL A 155 -1.42 -7.58 -17.96
C VAL A 155 -0.32 -6.88 -18.75
N LYS A 156 -0.30 -5.55 -18.68
CA LYS A 156 0.77 -4.70 -19.20
C LYS A 156 1.44 -3.97 -18.05
N GLU A 157 2.75 -4.02 -17.97
CA GLU A 157 3.53 -3.30 -16.97
C GLU A 157 4.38 -2.21 -17.62
N PHE A 158 4.48 -1.06 -16.94
CA PHE A 158 5.26 0.10 -17.33
C PHE A 158 6.38 0.29 -16.31
N ALA A 159 7.63 0.08 -16.73
CA ALA A 159 8.79 0.34 -15.89
C ALA A 159 8.95 1.85 -15.70
N LEU A 160 9.17 2.28 -14.45
CA LEU A 160 9.42 3.69 -14.17
C LEU A 160 10.89 4.04 -14.45
N PRO A 161 11.16 5.18 -15.15
CA PRO A 161 12.51 5.55 -15.55
C PRO A 161 13.41 5.89 -14.36
N THR A 162 12.87 6.46 -13.28
CA THR A 162 13.61 6.72 -12.06
C THR A 162 13.73 5.44 -11.24
N PRO A 163 14.93 4.90 -11.00
CA PRO A 163 15.09 3.68 -10.22
C PRO A 163 14.59 3.84 -8.78
N GLU A 164 14.05 2.76 -8.23
CA GLU A 164 13.66 2.70 -6.80
C GLU A 164 12.65 3.78 -6.39
N SER A 165 11.77 4.20 -7.29
CA SER A 165 10.76 5.23 -7.00
C SER A 165 9.80 4.82 -5.89
N GLY A 166 9.56 3.51 -5.72
CA GLY A 166 8.60 2.97 -4.76
C GLY A 166 7.19 3.52 -5.01
N PRO A 167 6.59 3.32 -6.22
CA PRO A 167 5.28 3.87 -6.53
C PRO A 167 4.26 3.36 -5.50
N HIS A 168 3.46 4.28 -4.94
CA HIS A 168 2.58 3.96 -3.82
C HIS A 168 1.11 4.22 -4.14
N GLY A 169 0.64 5.46 -4.04
CA GLY A 169 -0.71 5.83 -4.43
C GLY A 169 -0.83 6.11 -5.92
N LEU A 170 -2.00 5.90 -6.53
CA LEU A 170 -2.26 6.27 -7.91
C LEU A 170 -3.69 6.76 -8.12
N ILE A 171 -3.86 7.63 -9.12
CA ILE A 171 -5.15 8.20 -9.53
C ILE A 171 -5.09 8.55 -11.02
N ALA A 172 -6.22 8.55 -11.73
CA ALA A 172 -6.31 9.02 -13.10
C ALA A 172 -6.79 10.47 -13.17
N ASP A 173 -6.25 11.24 -14.13
CA ASP A 173 -6.83 12.52 -14.50
C ASP A 173 -7.96 12.36 -15.54
N SER A 174 -8.61 13.47 -15.91
CA SER A 174 -9.71 13.47 -16.91
C SER A 174 -9.26 13.13 -18.33
N GLU A 175 -7.95 13.20 -18.59
CA GLU A 175 -7.35 12.83 -19.89
C GLU A 175 -6.94 11.36 -19.96
N GLY A 176 -7.08 10.63 -18.85
CA GLY A 176 -6.71 9.22 -18.72
C GLY A 176 -5.23 8.98 -18.42
N ASN A 177 -4.45 10.01 -18.09
CA ASN A 177 -3.11 9.81 -17.58
C ASN A 177 -3.16 9.26 -16.15
N ILE A 178 -2.18 8.44 -15.78
CA ILE A 178 -2.06 7.84 -14.47
C ILE A 178 -1.04 8.61 -13.65
N TRP A 179 -1.52 9.23 -12.59
CA TRP A 179 -0.69 9.95 -11.63
C TRP A 179 -0.35 9.04 -10.45
N PHE A 180 0.86 9.12 -9.95
CA PHE A 180 1.32 8.28 -8.84
C PHE A 180 2.26 9.05 -7.90
N THR A 181 2.32 8.60 -6.67
CA THR A 181 3.29 9.08 -5.68
C THR A 181 4.52 8.18 -5.69
N ALA A 182 5.70 8.76 -5.92
CA ALA A 182 6.98 8.08 -5.82
C ALA A 182 7.50 8.18 -4.39
N ASN A 183 6.97 7.33 -3.54
CA ASN A 183 7.11 7.36 -2.09
C ASN A 183 8.58 7.35 -1.61
N ALA A 184 9.45 6.57 -2.28
CA ALA A 184 10.84 6.44 -1.89
C ALA A 184 11.77 7.55 -2.45
N LYS A 185 11.33 8.30 -3.46
CA LYS A 185 12.14 9.34 -4.15
C LYS A 185 11.57 10.74 -4.04
N GLY A 186 10.42 10.94 -3.40
CA GLY A 186 9.87 12.26 -3.09
C GLY A 186 9.44 13.06 -4.33
N TYR A 187 8.71 12.43 -5.27
CA TYR A 187 8.12 13.13 -6.40
C TYR A 187 6.70 12.63 -6.71
N ILE A 188 5.95 13.43 -7.45
CA ILE A 188 4.70 13.01 -8.08
C ILE A 188 5.02 12.68 -9.55
N GLY A 189 4.62 11.49 -10.00
CA GLY A 189 4.80 11.07 -11.38
C GLY A 189 3.49 11.07 -12.15
N LYS A 190 3.56 11.35 -13.46
CA LYS A 190 2.45 11.26 -14.43
C LYS A 190 2.88 10.33 -15.56
N LEU A 191 2.19 9.21 -15.73
CA LEU A 191 2.35 8.28 -16.86
C LEU A 191 1.28 8.56 -17.90
N ASN A 192 1.68 8.73 -19.15
CA ASN A 192 0.78 8.65 -20.29
C ASN A 192 0.67 7.18 -20.75
N PRO A 193 -0.49 6.51 -20.61
CA PRO A 193 -0.62 5.09 -20.94
C PRO A 193 -0.42 4.76 -22.43
N ALA A 194 -0.69 5.71 -23.33
CA ALA A 194 -0.59 5.52 -24.78
C ALA A 194 0.87 5.53 -25.25
N SER A 195 1.66 6.52 -24.81
CA SER A 195 3.07 6.66 -25.17
C SER A 195 4.02 5.89 -24.25
N GLY A 196 3.62 5.64 -22.99
CA GLY A 196 4.48 5.12 -21.93
C GLY A 196 5.40 6.17 -21.32
N GLU A 197 5.27 7.43 -21.73
CA GLU A 197 6.08 8.54 -21.21
C GLU A 197 5.72 8.86 -19.76
N VAL A 198 6.75 9.11 -18.94
CA VAL A 198 6.61 9.49 -17.52
C VAL A 198 7.19 10.87 -17.30
N THR A 199 6.37 11.78 -16.78
CA THR A 199 6.78 13.13 -16.34
C THR A 199 6.88 13.14 -14.81
N ASN A 200 7.96 13.68 -14.26
CA ASN A 200 8.17 13.80 -12.82
C ASN A 200 8.02 15.25 -12.35
N TYR A 201 7.29 15.44 -11.26
CA TYR A 201 7.14 16.71 -10.54
C TYR A 201 7.86 16.55 -9.19
N GLN A 202 9.10 17.04 -9.13
CA GLN A 202 9.95 16.88 -7.95
C GLN A 202 9.40 17.70 -6.78
N LEU A 203 9.26 17.05 -5.62
CA LEU A 203 8.91 17.72 -4.38
C LEU A 203 10.15 18.30 -3.70
N PRO A 204 10.01 19.33 -2.85
CA PRO A 204 11.10 19.81 -2.00
C PRO A 204 11.69 18.67 -1.14
N GLU A 205 12.96 18.73 -0.80
CA GLU A 205 13.64 17.68 0.00
C GLU A 205 12.97 17.42 1.35
N THR A 206 12.29 18.40 1.90
CA THR A 206 11.50 18.28 3.13
C THR A 206 10.25 17.45 2.96
N ALA A 207 9.74 17.28 1.73
CA ALA A 207 8.51 16.56 1.40
C ALA A 207 8.78 15.14 0.88
N ARG A 208 9.53 14.37 1.65
CA ARG A 208 9.79 12.96 1.37
C ARG A 208 8.58 12.11 1.73
N ASP A 209 8.40 10.98 1.05
CA ASP A 209 7.34 10.00 1.35
C ASP A 209 5.92 10.49 0.96
N PRO A 210 5.70 11.03 -0.28
CA PRO A 210 4.36 11.31 -0.77
C PRO A 210 3.55 10.01 -0.83
N HIS A 211 2.26 10.08 -0.39
CA HIS A 211 1.53 8.86 -0.09
C HIS A 211 0.23 8.72 -0.89
N THR A 212 -0.87 9.33 -0.47
CA THR A 212 -2.19 9.16 -1.11
C THR A 212 -2.51 10.37 -1.96
N PRO A 213 -2.63 10.24 -3.31
CA PRO A 213 -3.02 11.31 -4.21
C PRO A 213 -4.53 11.29 -4.47
N MET A 214 -5.15 12.46 -4.65
CA MET A 214 -6.55 12.62 -5.04
C MET A 214 -6.76 13.92 -5.81
N PHE A 215 -7.49 13.90 -6.92
CA PHE A 215 -7.90 15.11 -7.61
C PHE A 215 -9.15 15.73 -6.98
N ASP A 216 -9.17 17.07 -6.89
CA ASP A 216 -10.41 17.79 -6.63
C ASP A 216 -11.17 18.08 -7.94
N GLN A 217 -12.35 18.69 -7.81
CA GLN A 217 -13.22 19.02 -8.95
C GLN A 217 -12.65 20.13 -9.85
N LYS A 218 -11.63 20.88 -9.39
CA LYS A 218 -10.90 21.90 -10.17
C LYS A 218 -9.70 21.30 -10.93
N GLY A 219 -9.40 20.02 -10.70
CA GLY A 219 -8.27 19.30 -11.29
C GLY A 219 -6.94 19.57 -10.57
N ILE A 220 -6.98 20.04 -9.34
CA ILE A 220 -5.79 20.13 -8.49
C ILE A 220 -5.53 18.78 -7.84
N LEU A 221 -4.31 18.32 -7.91
CA LEU A 221 -3.88 17.08 -7.27
C LEU A 221 -3.46 17.34 -5.83
N TRP A 222 -4.24 16.82 -4.89
CA TRP A 222 -3.93 16.81 -3.47
C TRP A 222 -3.20 15.55 -3.09
N PHE A 223 -2.28 15.62 -2.13
CA PHE A 223 -1.55 14.44 -1.66
C PHE A 223 -1.08 14.60 -0.21
N THR A 224 -1.03 13.50 0.50
CA THR A 224 -0.42 13.43 1.83
C THR A 224 1.07 13.12 1.72
N VAL A 225 1.88 13.62 2.67
CA VAL A 225 3.31 13.33 2.80
C VAL A 225 3.56 12.80 4.20
N GLN A 226 3.40 11.50 4.34
CA GLN A 226 3.30 10.83 5.64
C GLN A 226 4.49 11.08 6.55
N GLY A 227 5.69 10.76 6.10
CA GLY A 227 6.91 10.85 6.91
C GLY A 227 7.33 12.27 7.25
N ALA A 228 6.92 13.25 6.43
CA ALA A 228 7.24 14.67 6.64
C ALA A 228 6.17 15.45 7.39
N ASN A 229 5.06 14.81 7.76
CA ASN A 229 3.94 15.48 8.46
C ASN A 229 3.28 16.60 7.66
N LEU A 230 3.15 16.44 6.33
CA LEU A 230 2.65 17.45 5.41
C LEU A 230 1.44 16.98 4.62
N VAL A 231 0.63 17.95 4.18
CA VAL A 231 -0.34 17.79 3.10
C VAL A 231 0.04 18.76 1.99
N GLY A 232 0.01 18.30 0.75
CA GLY A 232 0.40 19.10 -0.39
C GLY A 232 -0.67 19.16 -1.48
N ARG A 233 -0.55 20.17 -2.33
CA ARG A 233 -1.27 20.24 -3.61
C ARG A 233 -0.31 20.53 -4.76
N LEU A 234 -0.61 19.98 -5.92
CA LEU A 234 0.05 20.27 -7.18
C LEU A 234 -1.01 20.71 -8.19
N ASP A 235 -0.83 21.88 -8.79
CA ASP A 235 -1.60 22.29 -9.96
C ASP A 235 -0.91 21.73 -11.23
N PRO A 236 -1.55 20.79 -11.95
CA PRO A 236 -0.96 20.21 -13.15
C PRO A 236 -0.72 21.20 -14.28
N LYS A 237 -1.47 22.33 -14.33
CA LYS A 237 -1.38 23.34 -15.39
C LYS A 237 -0.20 24.27 -15.16
N THR A 238 -0.05 24.79 -13.96
CA THR A 238 1.01 25.75 -13.60
C THR A 238 2.26 25.06 -13.07
N LYS A 239 2.16 23.78 -12.66
CA LYS A 239 3.17 23.00 -11.97
C LYS A 239 3.52 23.55 -10.57
N GLU A 240 2.69 24.46 -10.05
CA GLU A 240 2.86 25.00 -8.71
C GLU A 240 2.60 23.92 -7.65
N ILE A 241 3.52 23.79 -6.69
CA ILE A 241 3.39 22.92 -5.53
C ILE A 241 3.28 23.77 -4.28
N LYS A 242 2.25 23.54 -3.46
CA LYS A 242 2.10 24.13 -2.14
C LYS A 242 2.05 23.02 -1.08
N LEU A 243 2.64 23.27 0.07
CA LEU A 243 2.72 22.33 1.19
C LEU A 243 2.24 23.01 2.47
N ALA A 244 1.50 22.30 3.29
CA ALA A 244 1.10 22.71 4.63
C ALA A 244 1.50 21.67 5.66
N THR A 245 2.05 22.13 6.79
CA THR A 245 2.44 21.24 7.90
C THR A 245 1.22 20.95 8.77
N SER A 246 0.95 19.67 9.06
CA SER A 246 -0.08 19.28 10.02
C SER A 246 0.27 19.83 11.40
N PRO A 247 -0.68 20.48 12.12
CA PRO A 247 -0.41 21.15 13.40
C PRO A 247 0.14 20.19 14.46
N THR A 248 -0.34 18.95 14.48
CA THR A 248 0.14 17.94 15.43
C THR A 248 1.43 17.30 14.93
N PRO A 249 2.54 17.38 15.69
CA PRO A 249 3.80 16.74 15.31
C PRO A 249 3.65 15.22 15.18
N ARG A 250 4.24 14.64 14.12
CA ARG A 250 4.21 13.21 13.84
C ARG A 250 2.80 12.64 13.69
N SER A 251 1.87 13.44 13.20
CA SER A 251 0.50 13.00 12.94
C SER A 251 0.42 11.96 11.81
N LEU A 252 1.41 11.91 10.94
CA LEU A 252 1.52 10.97 9.81
C LEU A 252 0.28 11.01 8.90
N PRO A 253 0.02 12.13 8.18
CA PRO A 253 -1.10 12.23 7.24
C PRO A 253 -1.07 11.08 6.23
N TYR A 254 -2.18 10.33 6.10
CA TYR A 254 -2.18 9.04 5.39
C TYR A 254 -3.26 8.99 4.29
N GLY A 255 -4.43 8.40 4.56
CA GLY A 255 -5.55 8.35 3.63
C GLY A 255 -6.14 9.75 3.39
N LEU A 256 -6.60 10.01 2.17
CA LEU A 256 -7.15 11.31 1.75
C LEU A 256 -8.36 11.11 0.86
N VAL A 257 -9.40 11.93 1.05
CA VAL A 257 -10.59 12.04 0.20
C VAL A 257 -10.95 13.50 -0.03
N ILE A 258 -11.73 13.78 -1.07
CA ILE A 258 -12.22 15.12 -1.39
C ILE A 258 -13.74 15.16 -1.22
N SER A 259 -14.25 16.16 -0.50
CA SER A 259 -15.69 16.36 -0.34
C SER A 259 -16.35 16.88 -1.62
N SER A 260 -17.68 16.85 -1.69
CA SER A 260 -18.46 17.39 -2.81
C SER A 260 -18.20 18.90 -3.04
N ARG A 261 -17.71 19.61 -2.02
CA ARG A 261 -17.37 21.03 -2.07
C ARG A 261 -15.89 21.30 -2.36
N GLY A 262 -15.11 20.28 -2.69
CA GLY A 262 -13.69 20.39 -3.01
C GLY A 262 -12.76 20.55 -1.80
N VAL A 263 -13.24 20.27 -0.58
CA VAL A 263 -12.42 20.30 0.62
C VAL A 263 -11.74 18.95 0.81
N PRO A 264 -10.40 18.89 0.86
CA PRO A 264 -9.69 17.66 1.17
C PRO A 264 -9.80 17.34 2.67
N PHE A 265 -10.11 16.07 2.96
CA PHE A 265 -10.04 15.46 4.29
C PHE A 265 -9.02 14.33 4.30
N PHE A 266 -8.29 14.22 5.38
CA PHE A 266 -7.27 13.18 5.54
C PHE A 266 -7.27 12.64 6.96
N VAL A 267 -6.71 11.46 7.14
CA VAL A 267 -6.53 10.83 8.45
C VAL A 267 -5.09 10.97 8.92
N ASP A 268 -4.93 11.22 10.21
CA ASP A 268 -3.64 11.31 10.90
C ASP A 268 -3.32 9.98 11.58
N PHE A 269 -2.67 9.06 10.84
CA PHE A 269 -2.41 7.69 11.30
C PHE A 269 -1.52 7.61 12.54
N GLY A 270 -0.72 8.64 12.81
CA GLY A 270 0.14 8.71 14.01
C GLY A 270 -0.60 9.07 15.28
N VAL A 271 -1.80 9.61 15.16
CA VAL A 271 -2.64 10.11 16.26
C VAL A 271 -4.12 9.82 16.00
N ASN A 272 -4.99 10.15 16.94
CA ASN A 272 -6.43 9.93 16.84
C ASN A 272 -7.16 11.12 16.21
N LYS A 273 -6.79 11.55 15.01
CA LYS A 273 -7.38 12.72 14.37
C LYS A 273 -7.75 12.51 12.91
N ILE A 274 -8.72 13.30 12.46
CA ILE A 274 -8.98 13.60 11.07
C ILE A 274 -8.58 15.04 10.83
N GLY A 275 -7.95 15.34 9.71
CA GLY A 275 -7.64 16.70 9.27
C GLY A 275 -8.49 17.11 8.08
N SER A 276 -8.78 18.39 7.95
CA SER A 276 -9.20 19.02 6.70
C SER A 276 -8.24 20.14 6.34
N ILE A 277 -8.13 20.45 5.05
CA ILE A 277 -7.33 21.57 4.59
C ILE A 277 -8.19 22.51 3.74
N ASP A 278 -8.18 23.79 4.06
CA ASP A 278 -8.83 24.80 3.24
C ASP A 278 -8.09 24.96 1.91
N PRO A 279 -8.74 24.78 0.75
CA PRO A 279 -8.07 24.77 -0.54
C PRO A 279 -7.41 26.09 -0.94
N GLU A 280 -7.88 27.22 -0.42
CA GLU A 280 -7.38 28.55 -0.80
C GLU A 280 -6.27 29.01 0.16
N SER A 281 -6.51 28.94 1.46
CA SER A 281 -5.57 29.42 2.48
C SER A 281 -4.50 28.39 2.85
N MET A 282 -4.68 27.11 2.49
CA MET A 282 -3.85 25.98 2.93
C MET A 282 -3.84 25.78 4.46
N THR A 283 -4.85 26.30 5.16
CA THR A 283 -4.98 26.15 6.62
C THR A 283 -5.54 24.77 6.95
N ILE A 284 -4.84 24.05 7.83
CA ILE A 284 -5.28 22.73 8.31
C ILE A 284 -6.07 22.89 9.60
N THR A 285 -7.24 22.24 9.65
CA THR A 285 -8.05 22.06 10.86
C THR A 285 -8.06 20.59 11.25
N GLU A 286 -7.77 20.29 12.51
CA GLU A 286 -7.75 18.92 13.03
C GLU A 286 -8.97 18.65 13.93
N TYR A 287 -9.56 17.49 13.79
CA TYR A 287 -10.71 17.01 14.55
C TYR A 287 -10.32 15.77 15.38
N PRO A 288 -10.27 15.87 16.71
CA PRO A 288 -9.94 14.73 17.54
C PRO A 288 -11.06 13.68 17.50
N LEU A 289 -10.68 12.42 17.38
CA LEU A 289 -11.59 11.27 17.51
C LEU A 289 -11.76 10.89 18.99
N PRO A 290 -12.91 10.30 19.37
CA PRO A 290 -13.25 10.11 20.80
C PRO A 290 -12.25 9.27 21.58
N ASN A 291 -11.66 8.26 20.95
CA ASN A 291 -10.73 7.36 21.62
C ASN A 291 -9.28 7.72 21.28
N VAL A 292 -8.45 7.91 22.30
CA VAL A 292 -7.03 8.30 22.16
C VAL A 292 -6.16 7.22 21.50
N GLU A 293 -6.59 5.96 21.54
CA GLU A 293 -5.88 4.84 20.93
C GLU A 293 -6.27 4.61 19.45
N THR A 294 -7.29 5.33 18.94
CA THR A 294 -7.67 5.28 17.53
C THR A 294 -6.48 5.68 16.64
N ARG A 295 -6.24 4.88 15.61
CA ARG A 295 -5.25 5.14 14.55
C ARG A 295 -5.93 4.99 13.21
N PRO A 296 -6.64 6.05 12.74
CA PRO A 296 -7.34 6.01 11.47
C PRO A 296 -6.31 5.91 10.34
N ARG A 297 -6.44 4.89 9.48
CA ARG A 297 -5.40 4.62 8.48
C ARG A 297 -5.83 4.95 7.06
N ARG A 298 -6.99 4.50 6.64
CA ARG A 298 -7.59 4.87 5.36
C ARG A 298 -8.96 5.51 5.62
N ILE A 299 -9.43 6.26 4.64
CA ILE A 299 -10.66 7.03 4.74
C ILE A 299 -11.46 6.87 3.45
N ALA A 300 -12.78 6.83 3.60
CA ALA A 300 -13.77 6.89 2.52
C ALA A 300 -14.76 8.02 2.80
N ILE A 301 -15.51 8.40 1.79
CA ILE A 301 -16.54 9.43 1.88
C ILE A 301 -17.80 8.96 1.19
N THR A 302 -18.96 9.19 1.81
CA THR A 302 -20.28 8.93 1.24
C THR A 302 -20.82 10.16 0.52
N SER A 303 -21.90 10.00 -0.26
CA SER A 303 -22.47 11.06 -1.10
C SER A 303 -22.99 12.28 -0.31
N ASP A 304 -23.22 12.13 0.98
CA ASP A 304 -23.61 13.19 1.93
C ASP A 304 -22.45 13.91 2.62
N ASP A 305 -21.21 13.64 2.16
CA ASP A 305 -19.94 14.13 2.71
C ASP A 305 -19.60 13.60 4.11
N VAL A 306 -20.19 12.49 4.53
CA VAL A 306 -19.81 11.83 5.78
C VAL A 306 -18.56 10.97 5.56
N LEU A 307 -17.61 11.10 6.47
CA LEU A 307 -16.32 10.43 6.43
C LEU A 307 -16.39 9.08 7.16
N TRP A 308 -15.72 8.08 6.59
CA TRP A 308 -15.60 6.75 7.17
C TRP A 308 -14.13 6.36 7.23
N TYR A 309 -13.68 5.82 8.36
CA TYR A 309 -12.27 5.48 8.55
C TYR A 309 -12.08 4.06 9.11
N SER A 310 -11.00 3.43 8.69
CA SER A 310 -10.55 2.17 9.26
C SER A 310 -9.66 2.44 10.47
N ASP A 311 -10.10 2.07 11.69
CA ASP A 311 -9.24 2.12 12.87
C ASP A 311 -8.37 0.88 12.94
N TYR A 312 -7.16 1.02 12.42
CA TYR A 312 -6.20 -0.07 12.28
C TYR A 312 -5.72 -0.64 13.61
N SER A 313 -5.65 0.18 14.65
CA SER A 313 -5.08 -0.24 15.94
C SER A 313 -6.09 -0.97 16.83
N ARG A 314 -7.35 -0.56 16.79
CA ARG A 314 -8.37 -1.06 17.71
C ARG A 314 -9.33 -2.07 17.07
N GLY A 315 -9.30 -2.23 15.75
CA GLY A 315 -10.23 -3.10 15.03
C GLY A 315 -11.64 -2.53 14.97
N TYR A 316 -11.80 -1.27 14.59
CA TYR A 316 -13.10 -0.61 14.45
C TYR A 316 -13.28 -0.01 13.05
N LEU A 317 -14.53 0.07 12.64
CA LEU A 317 -15.00 0.97 11.59
C LEU A 317 -15.50 2.24 12.26
N GLY A 318 -15.00 3.41 11.83
CA GLY A 318 -15.44 4.69 12.36
C GLY A 318 -16.16 5.55 11.32
N ARG A 319 -17.12 6.34 11.78
CA ARG A 319 -17.86 7.37 11.04
C ARG A 319 -17.56 8.72 11.68
N PHE A 320 -17.31 9.73 10.86
CA PHE A 320 -17.18 11.11 11.32
C PHE A 320 -18.01 12.03 10.41
N ASP A 321 -18.88 12.85 11.01
CA ASP A 321 -19.67 13.84 10.29
C ASP A 321 -19.02 15.23 10.45
N PRO A 322 -18.42 15.78 9.38
CA PRO A 322 -17.74 17.08 9.46
C PRO A 322 -18.66 18.25 9.76
N LYS A 323 -19.98 18.12 9.48
CA LYS A 323 -20.98 19.19 9.74
C LYS A 323 -21.29 19.32 11.22
N THR A 324 -21.29 18.21 11.94
CA THR A 324 -21.67 18.17 13.36
C THR A 324 -20.50 17.91 14.31
N GLY A 325 -19.35 17.47 13.78
CA GLY A 325 -18.20 17.04 14.56
C GLY A 325 -18.40 15.72 15.31
N LYS A 326 -19.50 14.99 15.04
CA LYS A 326 -19.82 13.74 15.75
C LYS A 326 -19.11 12.54 15.10
N ALA A 327 -18.51 11.71 15.95
CA ALA A 327 -17.98 10.40 15.56
C ALA A 327 -18.82 9.28 16.18
N THR A 328 -18.93 8.16 15.43
CA THR A 328 -19.56 6.90 15.86
C THR A 328 -18.66 5.76 15.43
N GLU A 329 -18.54 4.72 16.23
CA GLU A 329 -17.63 3.61 15.96
C GLU A 329 -18.36 2.27 16.16
N TRP A 330 -18.03 1.28 15.31
CA TRP A 330 -18.52 -0.10 15.40
C TRP A 330 -17.33 -1.05 15.46
N PRO A 331 -17.34 -2.06 16.36
CA PRO A 331 -16.31 -3.08 16.36
C PRO A 331 -16.35 -3.86 15.05
N SER A 332 -15.19 -4.07 14.44
CA SER A 332 -15.07 -4.87 13.23
C SER A 332 -15.33 -6.35 13.53
N PRO A 333 -15.94 -7.13 12.61
CA PRO A 333 -16.28 -8.53 12.83
C PRO A 333 -15.13 -9.41 13.30
N GLY A 334 -13.93 -9.23 12.78
CA GLY A 334 -12.74 -9.97 13.19
C GLY A 334 -12.15 -9.54 14.54
N GLY A 335 -12.79 -8.57 15.23
CA GLY A 335 -12.44 -8.12 16.58
C GLY A 335 -11.23 -7.17 16.62
N PRO A 336 -10.73 -6.88 17.84
CA PRO A 336 -9.77 -5.78 18.09
C PRO A 336 -8.40 -5.98 17.43
N LYS A 337 -8.06 -7.19 16.99
CA LYS A 337 -6.81 -7.49 16.30
C LYS A 337 -6.97 -7.67 14.78
N SER A 338 -8.15 -7.38 14.24
CA SER A 338 -8.46 -7.60 12.82
C SER A 338 -7.71 -6.65 11.86
N GLN A 339 -7.26 -5.51 12.33
CA GLN A 339 -6.58 -4.48 11.55
C GLN A 339 -7.36 -4.07 10.30
N PRO A 340 -8.52 -3.39 10.42
CA PRO A 340 -9.20 -2.77 9.30
C PRO A 340 -8.26 -1.85 8.53
N TYR A 341 -8.21 -1.97 7.16
CA TYR A 341 -7.22 -1.22 6.41
C TYR A 341 -7.80 -0.56 5.16
N GLY A 342 -7.68 -1.20 3.97
CA GLY A 342 -8.24 -0.63 2.75
C GLY A 342 -9.73 -0.40 2.93
N ILE A 343 -10.23 0.80 2.63
CA ILE A 343 -11.63 1.19 2.76
C ILE A 343 -12.07 2.02 1.58
N THR A 344 -13.31 1.85 1.14
CA THR A 344 -13.98 2.69 0.14
C THR A 344 -15.47 2.71 0.37
N ALA A 345 -16.18 3.64 -0.28
CA ALA A 345 -17.62 3.69 -0.33
C ALA A 345 -18.11 3.42 -1.76
N ALA A 346 -19.03 2.48 -1.92
CA ALA A 346 -19.68 2.17 -3.18
C ALA A 346 -21.20 2.25 -3.01
N ASN A 347 -21.85 3.21 -3.68
CA ASN A 347 -23.29 3.49 -3.52
C ASN A 347 -23.69 3.69 -2.04
N ASP A 348 -22.90 4.45 -1.30
CA ASP A 348 -23.04 4.73 0.14
C ASP A 348 -22.97 3.51 1.07
N ILE A 349 -22.59 2.36 0.55
CA ILE A 349 -22.20 1.19 1.33
C ILE A 349 -20.70 1.23 1.58
N ILE A 350 -20.31 0.95 2.81
CA ILE A 350 -18.89 0.97 3.20
C ILE A 350 -18.31 -0.43 3.01
N TRP A 351 -17.17 -0.48 2.32
CA TRP A 351 -16.40 -1.68 2.08
C TRP A 351 -14.99 -1.50 2.62
N TYR A 352 -14.49 -2.48 3.34
CA TYR A 352 -13.12 -2.46 3.85
C TYR A 352 -12.54 -3.87 4.00
N SER A 353 -11.24 -3.95 4.20
CA SER A 353 -10.55 -5.22 4.46
C SER A 353 -10.14 -5.35 5.92
N GLU A 354 -10.24 -6.54 6.48
CA GLU A 354 -9.56 -6.93 7.72
C GLU A 354 -8.26 -7.65 7.36
N SER A 355 -7.13 -6.99 7.58
CA SER A 355 -5.85 -7.42 7.03
C SER A 355 -5.03 -8.31 7.96
N ALA A 356 -5.45 -8.51 9.22
CA ALA A 356 -4.75 -9.38 10.17
C ALA A 356 -5.46 -10.70 10.45
N VAL A 357 -6.74 -10.84 10.10
CA VAL A 357 -7.42 -12.14 10.15
C VAL A 357 -6.89 -13.08 9.05
N ARG A 358 -7.06 -14.38 9.24
CA ARG A 358 -6.61 -15.38 8.24
C ARG A 358 -7.73 -16.35 7.88
N PRO A 359 -8.08 -16.50 6.58
CA PRO A 359 -7.70 -15.59 5.46
C PRO A 359 -8.16 -14.15 5.72
N ASN A 360 -7.60 -13.15 5.00
CA ASN A 360 -8.14 -11.79 5.08
C ASN A 360 -9.59 -11.76 4.64
N THR A 361 -10.39 -10.87 5.21
CA THR A 361 -11.80 -10.69 4.85
C THR A 361 -12.02 -9.38 4.10
N LEU A 362 -12.97 -9.43 3.17
CA LEU A 362 -13.69 -8.27 2.68
C LEU A 362 -14.91 -8.08 3.56
N VAL A 363 -15.13 -6.89 4.06
CA VAL A 363 -16.25 -6.52 4.91
C VAL A 363 -17.12 -5.50 4.21
N ARG A 364 -18.42 -5.71 4.22
CA ARG A 364 -19.48 -4.78 3.84
C ARG A 364 -20.16 -4.28 5.10
N PHE A 365 -20.35 -2.98 5.21
CA PHE A 365 -21.19 -2.36 6.23
C PHE A 365 -22.24 -1.47 5.58
N ASP A 366 -23.50 -1.67 5.96
CA ASP A 366 -24.61 -0.86 5.50
C ASP A 366 -24.96 0.21 6.53
N PRO A 367 -24.68 1.50 6.26
CA PRO A 367 -24.91 2.57 7.23
C PRO A 367 -26.37 2.77 7.64
N LYS A 368 -27.33 2.31 6.81
CA LYS A 368 -28.76 2.47 7.10
C LYS A 368 -29.29 1.42 8.09
N THR A 369 -28.72 0.22 8.02
CA THR A 369 -29.14 -0.90 8.86
C THR A 369 -28.16 -1.25 9.95
N GLU A 370 -26.95 -0.67 9.90
CA GLU A 370 -25.80 -0.94 10.76
C GLU A 370 -25.38 -2.42 10.78
N LYS A 371 -25.62 -3.13 9.66
CA LYS A 371 -25.32 -4.56 9.55
C LYS A 371 -24.06 -4.81 8.76
N PHE A 372 -23.25 -5.74 9.28
CA PHE A 372 -22.08 -6.28 8.62
C PHE A 372 -22.40 -7.50 7.78
N GLN A 373 -21.59 -7.70 6.74
CA GLN A 373 -21.51 -8.90 5.94
C GLN A 373 -20.07 -9.11 5.52
N THR A 374 -19.58 -10.36 5.50
CA THR A 374 -18.16 -10.63 5.28
C THR A 374 -17.94 -11.81 4.35
N TRP A 375 -16.82 -11.77 3.63
CA TRP A 375 -16.33 -12.85 2.76
C TRP A 375 -14.83 -13.03 2.96
N THR A 376 -14.36 -14.27 2.85
CA THR A 376 -12.93 -14.52 2.72
C THR A 376 -12.44 -14.11 1.33
N ILE A 377 -11.26 -13.50 1.26
CA ILE A 377 -10.59 -13.26 -0.01
C ILE A 377 -9.98 -14.60 -0.47
N PRO A 378 -10.25 -15.09 -1.69
CA PRO A 378 -9.92 -16.46 -2.10
C PRO A 378 -8.43 -16.79 -2.02
N SER A 379 -7.55 -15.88 -2.43
CA SER A 379 -6.09 -16.05 -2.30
C SER A 379 -5.56 -15.86 -0.88
N GLY A 380 -6.41 -15.52 0.08
CA GLY A 380 -6.02 -15.10 1.42
C GLY A 380 -5.68 -13.62 1.55
N GLY A 381 -5.65 -12.86 0.45
CA GLY A 381 -5.44 -11.40 0.40
C GLY A 381 -4.04 -10.92 0.77
N GLY A 382 -3.42 -11.51 1.77
CA GLY A 382 -2.05 -11.21 2.19
C GLY A 382 -1.78 -9.76 2.62
N VAL A 383 -2.76 -9.01 3.01
CA VAL A 383 -2.88 -7.57 3.31
C VAL A 383 -3.41 -6.77 2.11
N VAL A 384 -4.69 -6.45 2.15
CA VAL A 384 -5.32 -5.50 1.22
C VAL A 384 -5.13 -4.08 1.77
N ARG A 385 -4.24 -3.32 1.14
CA ARG A 385 -3.78 -2.01 1.66
C ARG A 385 -4.66 -0.86 1.23
N HIS A 386 -5.26 -0.99 0.07
CA HIS A 386 -6.20 -0.03 -0.47
C HIS A 386 -7.21 -0.71 -1.36
N MET A 387 -8.35 -0.07 -1.55
CA MET A 387 -9.39 -0.47 -2.49
C MET A 387 -10.06 0.77 -3.06
N MET A 388 -10.54 0.66 -4.28
CA MET A 388 -11.30 1.72 -4.95
C MET A 388 -12.53 1.13 -5.63
N THR A 389 -13.45 2.00 -6.05
CA THR A 389 -14.67 1.59 -6.75
C THR A 389 -14.54 1.78 -8.25
N THR A 390 -15.17 0.90 -9.02
CA THR A 390 -15.41 1.12 -10.45
C THR A 390 -16.62 2.05 -10.62
N LYS A 391 -16.83 2.55 -11.83
CA LYS A 391 -18.00 3.38 -12.17
C LYS A 391 -19.34 2.62 -11.94
N GLU A 392 -19.32 1.30 -12.10
CA GLU A 392 -20.49 0.42 -11.91
C GLU A 392 -20.75 0.08 -10.44
N GLY A 393 -19.87 0.50 -9.54
CA GLY A 393 -19.96 0.24 -8.12
C GLY A 393 -19.33 -1.07 -7.66
N ASN A 394 -18.54 -1.74 -8.50
CA ASN A 394 -17.70 -2.87 -8.12
C ASN A 394 -16.44 -2.37 -7.41
N LEU A 395 -15.65 -3.29 -6.81
CA LEU A 395 -14.43 -2.93 -6.12
C LEU A 395 -13.20 -3.43 -6.87
N VAL A 396 -12.13 -2.66 -6.79
CA VAL A 396 -10.79 -3.12 -7.17
C VAL A 396 -9.90 -3.13 -5.92
N ILE A 397 -9.16 -4.21 -5.72
CA ILE A 397 -8.30 -4.41 -4.56
C ILE A 397 -6.89 -4.82 -4.98
N ALA A 398 -5.90 -4.44 -4.17
CA ALA A 398 -4.52 -4.90 -4.31
C ALA A 398 -4.15 -5.81 -3.13
N GLU A 399 -3.76 -7.04 -3.45
CA GLU A 399 -3.47 -8.13 -2.52
C GLU A 399 -1.96 -8.27 -2.36
N SER A 400 -1.38 -7.36 -1.56
CA SER A 400 0.06 -7.11 -1.53
C SER A 400 0.92 -8.32 -1.20
N GLY A 401 0.49 -9.14 -0.25
CA GLY A 401 1.30 -10.26 0.25
C GLY A 401 1.23 -11.52 -0.60
N VAL A 402 0.32 -11.57 -1.58
CA VAL A 402 0.16 -12.70 -2.51
C VAL A 402 0.44 -12.33 -3.96
N ASN A 403 0.94 -11.11 -4.18
CA ASN A 403 1.32 -10.56 -5.49
C ASN A 403 0.19 -10.63 -6.53
N LYS A 404 -1.03 -10.26 -6.10
CA LYS A 404 -2.23 -10.25 -6.93
C LYS A 404 -2.97 -8.92 -6.86
N VAL A 405 -3.84 -8.72 -7.84
CA VAL A 405 -4.88 -7.69 -7.85
C VAL A 405 -6.22 -8.34 -8.19
N ALA A 406 -7.32 -7.76 -7.76
CA ALA A 406 -8.62 -8.34 -8.03
C ALA A 406 -9.70 -7.30 -8.33
N LEU A 407 -10.66 -7.72 -9.16
CA LEU A 407 -11.97 -7.13 -9.33
C LEU A 407 -12.96 -7.92 -8.45
N VAL A 408 -13.69 -7.24 -7.60
CA VAL A 408 -14.78 -7.81 -6.82
C VAL A 408 -16.09 -7.31 -7.41
N GLU A 409 -16.75 -8.17 -8.14
CA GLU A 409 -18.06 -7.88 -8.72
C GLU A 409 -19.13 -8.02 -7.64
N ILE A 410 -19.92 -6.96 -7.44
CA ILE A 410 -21.03 -6.94 -6.47
C ILE A 410 -22.31 -7.23 -7.22
N GLN A 411 -22.94 -8.36 -6.89
CA GLN A 411 -24.25 -8.73 -7.41
C GLN A 411 -25.34 -8.06 -6.57
N LYS A 412 -26.26 -7.39 -7.26
CA LYS A 412 -27.41 -6.71 -6.67
C LYS A 412 -28.55 -7.68 -6.39
#